data_e1e52035c3f0a853ddaa4f27b386da72
#
_entry.id   e1e52035c3f0a853ddaa4f27b386da72
#
_cell.length_a   1.000
_cell.length_b   1.000
_cell.length_c   1.000
_cell.angle_alpha   90.00
_cell.angle_beta   90.00
_cell.angle_gamma   90.00
#
_symmetry.space_group_name_H-M   'P 1'
#
loop_
_entity.id
_entity.type
_entity.pdbx_description
1 polymer ?
#
loop_
_entity_poly.entity_id
_entity_poly.type
_entity_poly.pdbx_seq_one_letter_code
_entity_poly.pdbx_strand_id
1 'polypeptide(L)'
;MAEGFARTYGADVVIPASAGLAPAMGIAPDTRRAMLERNIDIRDHFPKTIRQLGRARFDLAVNMSGQELPAGAAESILEWDIPDPIRFSYERHCEIRDEIERNVMALILELRREQRAPL
;
A
#
# COMPACT_ATOMS: atom_id res chain seq x y z
N MET A 1 -0.43 5.17 -1.77
CA MET A 1 -1.90 5.04 -1.61
C MET A 1 -2.29 3.86 -0.72
N ALA A 2 -1.79 2.66 -0.98
CA ALA A 2 -2.18 1.48 -0.21
C ALA A 2 -1.92 1.62 1.30
N GLU A 3 -0.79 2.16 1.70
CA GLU A 3 -0.49 2.40 3.12
C GLU A 3 -1.53 3.33 3.76
N GLY A 4 -1.94 4.38 3.07
CA GLY A 4 -2.95 5.31 3.56
C GLY A 4 -4.30 4.63 3.80
N PHE A 5 -4.74 3.79 2.87
CA PHE A 5 -5.97 3.01 3.02
C PHE A 5 -5.85 2.00 4.17
N ALA A 6 -4.74 1.28 4.24
CA ALA A 6 -4.54 0.27 5.28
C ALA A 6 -4.51 0.91 6.67
N ARG A 7 -3.87 2.06 6.81
CA ARG A 7 -3.79 2.78 8.07
C ARG A 7 -5.14 3.33 8.50
N THR A 8 -5.93 3.82 7.53
CA THR A 8 -7.25 4.40 7.81
C THR A 8 -8.29 3.34 8.11
N TYR A 9 -8.34 2.26 7.32
CA TYR A 9 -9.41 1.27 7.39
C TYR A 9 -9.06 0.04 8.21
N GLY A 10 -7.78 -0.23 8.42
CA GLY A 10 -7.32 -1.49 9.03
C GLY A 10 -6.44 -1.33 10.25
N ALA A 11 -6.49 -0.19 10.94
CA ALA A 11 -5.65 0.06 12.12
C ALA A 11 -5.85 -0.98 13.24
N ASP A 12 -6.99 -1.67 13.24
CA ASP A 12 -7.30 -2.73 14.21
C ASP A 12 -6.57 -4.05 13.94
N VAL A 13 -6.12 -4.28 12.70
CA VAL A 13 -5.52 -5.57 12.30
C VAL A 13 -4.14 -5.44 11.65
N VAL A 14 -3.72 -4.23 11.24
CA VAL A 14 -2.43 -4.04 10.58
C VAL A 14 -1.66 -2.85 11.15
N ILE A 15 -0.34 -2.97 11.09
CA ILE A 15 0.59 -1.85 11.27
C ILE A 15 1.27 -1.68 9.92
N PRO A 16 0.78 -0.78 9.05
CA PRO A 16 1.25 -0.70 7.68
C PRO A 16 2.52 0.13 7.53
N ALA A 17 3.31 -0.26 6.55
CA ALA A 17 4.43 0.54 6.04
C ALA A 17 4.49 0.36 4.54
N SER A 18 5.11 1.29 3.84
CA SER A 18 5.30 1.18 2.40
C SER A 18 6.73 1.55 2.00
N ALA A 19 7.17 0.98 0.89
CA ALA A 19 8.48 1.25 0.33
C ALA A 19 8.48 0.97 -1.17
N GLY A 20 9.46 1.48 -1.88
CA GLY A 20 9.65 1.23 -3.30
C GLY A 20 11.02 0.66 -3.60
N LEU A 21 11.14 -0.02 -4.74
CA LEU A 21 12.43 -0.50 -5.25
C LEU A 21 13.25 0.66 -5.81
N ALA A 22 12.56 1.65 -6.42
CA ALA A 22 13.16 2.86 -6.95
C ALA A 22 12.22 4.04 -6.68
N PRO A 23 12.13 4.50 -5.42
CA PRO A 23 11.14 5.52 -5.04
C PRO A 23 11.47 6.87 -5.66
N ALA A 24 10.41 7.65 -5.96
CA ALA A 24 10.52 9.02 -6.40
C ALA A 24 11.00 9.93 -5.26
N MET A 25 11.37 11.17 -5.58
CA MET A 25 11.83 12.14 -4.59
C MET A 25 10.71 12.68 -3.69
N GLY A 26 9.45 12.53 -4.12
CA GLY A 26 8.30 12.97 -3.33
C GLY A 26 7.03 12.32 -3.83
N ILE A 27 5.95 12.48 -3.07
CA ILE A 27 4.64 11.98 -3.48
C ILE A 27 4.05 12.94 -4.51
N ALA A 28 3.58 12.39 -5.64
CA ALA A 28 2.98 13.18 -6.70
C ALA A 28 1.76 13.97 -6.20
N PRO A 29 1.57 15.23 -6.65
CA PRO A 29 0.41 16.03 -6.24
C PRO A 29 -0.93 15.35 -6.55
N ASP A 30 -1.03 14.67 -7.69
CA ASP A 30 -2.25 13.94 -8.06
C ASP A 30 -2.55 12.79 -7.11
N THR A 31 -1.54 12.13 -6.57
CA THR A 31 -1.72 11.09 -5.57
C THR A 31 -2.31 11.68 -4.27
N ARG A 32 -1.78 12.80 -3.81
CA ARG A 32 -2.32 13.49 -2.63
C ARG A 32 -3.75 13.92 -2.85
N ARG A 33 -4.05 14.50 -4.01
CA ARG A 33 -5.38 14.95 -4.38
C ARG A 33 -6.37 13.78 -4.43
N ALA A 34 -5.99 12.68 -5.06
CA ALA A 34 -6.83 11.49 -5.16
C ALA A 34 -7.16 10.90 -3.78
N MET A 35 -6.18 10.89 -2.87
CA MET A 35 -6.42 10.39 -1.51
C MET A 35 -7.29 11.34 -0.69
N LEU A 36 -7.13 12.66 -0.86
CA LEU A 36 -7.98 13.64 -0.19
C LEU A 36 -9.46 13.52 -0.59
N GLU A 37 -9.77 13.08 -1.81
CA GLU A 37 -11.14 12.79 -2.22
C GLU A 37 -11.78 11.68 -1.38
N ARG A 38 -10.96 10.85 -0.73
CA ARG A 38 -11.40 9.82 0.22
C ARG A 38 -11.18 10.23 1.68
N ASN A 39 -10.98 11.54 1.93
CA ASN A 39 -10.70 12.10 3.25
C ASN A 39 -9.45 11.51 3.91
N ILE A 40 -8.46 11.11 3.11
CA ILE A 40 -7.20 10.58 3.60
C ILE A 40 -6.08 11.55 3.23
N ASP A 41 -5.48 12.17 4.26
CA ASP A 41 -4.37 13.11 4.09
C ASP A 41 -3.05 12.34 4.22
N ILE A 42 -2.30 12.27 3.12
CA ILE A 42 -1.00 11.59 3.08
C ILE A 42 0.18 12.56 2.97
N ARG A 43 0.01 13.84 3.33
CA ARG A 43 1.09 14.84 3.20
C ARG A 43 2.31 14.51 4.06
N ASP A 44 2.14 13.76 5.15
CA ASP A 44 3.25 13.30 6.01
C ASP A 44 3.91 12.02 5.50
N HIS A 45 3.35 11.39 4.48
CA HIS A 45 3.96 10.24 3.84
C HIS A 45 5.06 10.69 2.89
N PHE A 46 6.09 9.88 2.75
CA PHE A 46 7.17 10.14 1.83
C PHE A 46 7.65 8.82 1.20
N PRO A 47 8.15 8.89 -0.06
CA PRO A 47 8.72 7.71 -0.70
C PRO A 47 9.97 7.25 0.06
N LYS A 48 10.12 5.94 0.22
CA LYS A 48 11.29 5.37 0.87
C LYS A 48 11.66 4.03 0.24
N THR A 49 12.91 3.64 0.39
CA THR A 49 13.41 2.35 -0.07
C THR A 49 13.08 1.27 0.97
N ILE A 50 13.14 0.00 0.53
CA ILE A 50 13.00 -1.14 1.45
C ILE A 50 14.08 -1.07 2.53
N ARG A 51 15.31 -0.66 2.17
CA ARG A 51 16.40 -0.48 3.13
C ARG A 51 16.07 0.54 4.22
N GLN A 52 15.34 1.60 3.89
CA GLN A 52 14.95 2.63 4.85
C GLN A 52 13.93 2.14 5.88
N LEU A 53 13.27 1.01 5.64
CA LEU A 53 12.44 0.35 6.65
C LEU A 53 13.29 -0.34 7.74
N GLY A 54 14.60 -0.40 7.55
CA GLY A 54 15.52 -0.92 8.54
C GLY A 54 15.40 -2.43 8.72
N ARG A 55 15.49 -2.87 9.98
CA ARG A 55 15.42 -4.28 10.34
C ARG A 55 14.00 -4.74 10.68
N ALA A 56 12.99 -3.96 10.34
CA ALA A 56 11.61 -4.35 10.59
C ALA A 56 11.29 -5.68 9.90
N ARG A 57 10.58 -6.55 10.61
CA ARG A 57 10.10 -7.81 10.07
C ARG A 57 8.64 -7.65 9.72
N PHE A 58 8.26 -8.13 8.55
CA PHE A 58 6.89 -8.05 8.08
C PHE A 58 6.29 -9.44 7.95
N ASP A 59 5.06 -9.59 8.44
CA ASP A 59 4.29 -10.83 8.28
C ASP A 59 3.83 -11.01 6.85
N LEU A 60 3.48 -9.89 6.19
CA LEU A 60 2.93 -9.89 4.85
C LEU A 60 3.46 -8.69 4.07
N ALA A 61 3.91 -8.93 2.85
CA ALA A 61 4.20 -7.87 1.88
C ALA A 61 3.23 -7.99 0.71
N VAL A 62 2.71 -6.85 0.27
CA VAL A 62 1.96 -6.75 -0.99
C VAL A 62 2.88 -6.13 -2.02
N ASN A 63 3.22 -6.90 -3.04
CA ASN A 63 4.11 -6.46 -4.10
C ASN A 63 3.31 -5.95 -5.30
N MET A 64 3.42 -4.67 -5.58
CA MET A 64 2.79 -4.01 -6.72
C MET A 64 3.84 -3.54 -7.74
N SER A 65 5.10 -3.89 -7.55
CA SER A 65 6.20 -3.38 -8.39
C SER A 65 6.31 -4.05 -9.75
N GLY A 66 5.74 -5.24 -9.91
CA GLY A 66 5.97 -6.07 -11.09
C GLY A 66 7.34 -6.72 -11.12
N GLN A 67 8.13 -6.57 -10.07
CA GLN A 67 9.48 -7.13 -9.96
C GLN A 67 9.58 -8.01 -8.71
N GLU A 68 10.56 -8.90 -8.69
CA GLU A 68 10.80 -9.76 -7.54
C GLU A 68 11.32 -8.95 -6.36
N LEU A 69 10.78 -9.19 -5.17
CA LEU A 69 11.26 -8.56 -3.94
C LEU A 69 12.53 -9.24 -3.43
N PRO A 70 13.37 -8.52 -2.66
CA PRO A 70 14.54 -9.12 -2.02
C PRO A 70 14.15 -10.30 -1.14
N ALA A 71 15.01 -11.31 -1.07
CA ALA A 71 14.81 -12.46 -0.20
C ALA A 71 14.65 -12.00 1.26
N GLY A 72 13.68 -12.56 1.95
CA GLY A 72 13.42 -12.23 3.35
C GLY A 72 12.66 -10.91 3.57
N ALA A 73 12.09 -10.32 2.52
CA ALA A 73 11.31 -9.08 2.64
C ALA A 73 10.11 -9.23 3.58
N ALA A 74 9.46 -10.39 3.56
CA ALA A 74 8.34 -10.70 4.44
C ALA A 74 8.17 -12.22 4.55
N GLU A 75 7.38 -12.67 5.53
CA GLU A 75 7.05 -14.09 5.69
C GLU A 75 6.18 -14.60 4.55
N SER A 76 5.23 -13.77 4.11
CA SER A 76 4.33 -14.06 2.99
C SER A 76 4.30 -12.89 2.02
N ILE A 77 4.13 -13.17 0.73
CA ILE A 77 4.09 -12.14 -0.30
C ILE A 77 2.85 -12.37 -1.16
N LEU A 78 2.05 -11.29 -1.32
CA LEU A 78 0.96 -11.23 -2.29
C LEU A 78 1.42 -10.38 -3.47
N GLU A 79 1.05 -10.79 -4.67
CA GLU A 79 1.31 -10.04 -5.89
C GLU A 79 0.02 -9.38 -6.37
N TRP A 80 0.04 -8.04 -6.49
CA TRP A 80 -1.06 -7.29 -7.10
C TRP A 80 -0.58 -6.64 -8.38
N ASP A 81 -1.31 -6.87 -9.45
CA ASP A 81 -1.03 -6.24 -10.74
C ASP A 81 -1.73 -4.88 -10.80
N ILE A 82 -1.05 -3.86 -10.30
CA ILE A 82 -1.57 -2.49 -10.25
C ILE A 82 -0.67 -1.61 -11.12
N PRO A 83 -1.21 -0.90 -12.12
CA PRO A 83 -0.41 0.05 -12.89
C PRO A 83 0.11 1.18 -12.04
N ASP A 84 1.31 1.69 -12.36
CA ASP A 84 1.82 2.90 -11.73
C ASP A 84 1.02 4.10 -12.26
N PRO A 85 0.32 4.84 -11.40
CA PRO A 85 -0.56 5.93 -11.85
C PRO A 85 0.16 7.16 -12.38
N ILE A 86 1.46 7.30 -12.15
CA ILE A 86 2.22 8.53 -12.38
C ILE A 86 2.18 9.02 -13.83
N ARG A 87 1.98 8.11 -14.82
CA ARG A 87 1.98 8.41 -16.25
C ARG A 87 0.58 8.59 -16.84
N PHE A 88 -0.45 8.51 -15.99
CA PHE A 88 -1.82 8.56 -16.45
C PHE A 88 -2.49 9.88 -16.10
N SER A 89 -3.63 10.16 -16.75
CA SER A 89 -4.49 11.28 -16.42
C SER A 89 -4.96 11.20 -14.96
N TYR A 90 -5.44 12.33 -14.43
CA TYR A 90 -6.01 12.34 -13.08
C TYR A 90 -7.20 11.38 -12.96
N GLU A 91 -8.05 11.29 -13.99
CA GLU A 91 -9.18 10.36 -13.99
C GLU A 91 -8.71 8.91 -13.87
N ARG A 92 -7.69 8.54 -14.66
CA ARG A 92 -7.12 7.19 -14.59
C ARG A 92 -6.43 6.95 -13.25
N HIS A 93 -5.78 7.98 -12.70
CA HIS A 93 -5.19 7.95 -11.37
C HIS A 93 -6.23 7.60 -10.30
N CYS A 94 -7.41 8.21 -10.39
CA CYS A 94 -8.52 7.91 -9.47
C CYS A 94 -9.06 6.50 -9.64
N GLU A 95 -9.12 5.98 -10.87
CA GLU A 95 -9.51 4.59 -11.11
C GLU A 95 -8.54 3.60 -10.47
N ILE A 96 -7.25 3.86 -10.60
CA ILE A 96 -6.19 3.04 -9.98
C ILE A 96 -6.31 3.13 -8.45
N ARG A 97 -6.50 4.34 -7.90
CA ARG A 97 -6.77 4.52 -6.47
C ARG A 97 -7.93 3.64 -5.99
N ASP A 98 -9.04 3.64 -6.74
CA ASP A 98 -10.23 2.87 -6.37
C ASP A 98 -9.96 1.37 -6.42
N GLU A 99 -9.17 0.90 -7.37
CA GLU A 99 -8.75 -0.50 -7.43
C GLU A 99 -7.89 -0.88 -6.22
N ILE A 100 -6.93 -0.04 -5.85
CA ILE A 100 -6.10 -0.25 -4.67
C ILE A 100 -6.97 -0.27 -3.41
N GLU A 101 -7.92 0.65 -3.30
CA GLU A 101 -8.84 0.70 -2.16
C GLU A 101 -9.62 -0.61 -2.02
N ARG A 102 -10.19 -1.11 -3.11
CA ARG A 102 -10.92 -2.39 -3.10
C ARG A 102 -10.04 -3.55 -2.65
N ASN A 103 -8.82 -3.62 -3.17
CA ASN A 103 -7.89 -4.69 -2.81
C ASN A 103 -7.47 -4.61 -1.34
N VAL A 104 -7.19 -3.42 -0.85
CA VAL A 104 -6.84 -3.21 0.56
C VAL A 104 -8.01 -3.58 1.47
N MET A 105 -9.23 -3.17 1.13
CA MET A 105 -10.43 -3.52 1.92
C MET A 105 -10.65 -5.02 1.96
N ALA A 106 -10.51 -5.71 0.83
CA ALA A 106 -10.65 -7.16 0.78
C ALA A 106 -9.61 -7.86 1.68
N LEU A 107 -8.36 -7.39 1.64
CA LEU A 107 -7.29 -7.93 2.49
C LEU A 107 -7.58 -7.70 3.97
N ILE A 108 -8.01 -6.50 4.34
CA ILE A 108 -8.35 -6.16 5.73
C ILE A 108 -9.47 -7.07 6.25
N LEU A 109 -10.52 -7.28 5.45
CA LEU A 109 -11.63 -8.15 5.83
C LEU A 109 -11.17 -9.59 6.03
N GLU A 110 -10.28 -10.08 5.19
CA GLU A 110 -9.69 -11.41 5.33
C GLU A 110 -8.85 -11.53 6.61
N LEU A 111 -8.01 -10.54 6.90
CA LEU A 111 -7.20 -10.51 8.11
C LEU A 111 -8.07 -10.47 9.38
N ARG A 112 -9.18 -9.73 9.35
CA ARG A 112 -10.14 -9.73 10.45
C ARG A 112 -10.78 -11.10 10.67
N ARG A 113 -11.11 -11.81 9.59
CA ARG A 113 -11.64 -13.17 9.66
C ARG A 113 -10.64 -14.14 10.29
N GLU A 114 -9.37 -14.05 9.90
CA GLU A 114 -8.30 -14.88 10.46
C GLU A 114 -8.15 -14.66 11.97
N GLN A 115 -8.21 -13.41 12.43
CA GLN A 115 -8.14 -13.10 13.86
C GLN A 115 -9.32 -13.59 14.65
N ARG A 116 -10.49 -13.76 14.02
CA ARG A 116 -11.71 -14.26 14.66
C ARG A 116 -11.89 -15.77 14.55
N ALA A 117 -11.04 -16.45 13.79
CA ALA A 117 -11.12 -17.90 13.62
C ALA A 117 -10.92 -18.58 14.99
N PRO A 118 -11.74 -19.59 15.33
CA PRO A 118 -11.52 -20.35 16.55
C PRO A 118 -10.20 -21.11 16.48
N LEU A 119 -9.52 -21.18 17.58
CA LEU A 119 -8.25 -21.90 17.69
C LEU A 119 -8.46 -23.41 17.61
#